data_ba4046b13baf690b2c32b4b3b84f76a5
#
_entry.id   ba4046b13baf690b2c32b4b3b84f76a5
#
_cell.length_a   1.000
_cell.length_b   1.000
_cell.length_c   1.000
_cell.angle_alpha   90.00
_cell.angle_beta   90.00
_cell.angle_gamma   90.00
#
_symmetry.space_group_name_H-M   'P 1'
#
loop_
_entity.id
_entity.type
_entity.pdbx_description
1 polymer ?
#
loop_
_entity_poly.entity_id
_entity_poly.type
_entity_poly.pdbx_seq_one_letter_code
_entity_poly.pdbx_strand_id
1 'polypeptide(L)'
;MRGGVGRLAGMPGYLAIVVGKDEFLVDRDARAFYDKVRAAAGAEADAEIVSGVLMRVGDAVPLETSFVETVNTRSMFGGKRVLWLRNFNWVSDSVQARSEEVKESLARLLKAVVEAESDVSIVISATPYDGRRKDLANLKSVAQEFVVHSPAAKSPFGGDDAQADMQVGLATKHLQSLGVKFDRSVPEAIVARVGQSTRLVLVECEKLASYAGPGGAIKEADVLLLVPTFGEGDFFEPIEALAARDLKWGLESLDRYFFNESSARPLLSALQNRLRLLIQIRCLVDSGDFRVSEAGLPKGQFETASGRHGPTFGSAAKSSANLFSQNAWYISNKVAPAAARYSLAELVDLQLACADCFDASNRGEDESSVRAMFLRALAVRR
;
A
#
# COMPACT_ATOMS: atom_id res chain seq x y z
N MET A 1 10.98 43.84 -8.78
CA MET A 1 10.32 43.79 -10.10
C MET A 1 10.41 42.36 -10.62
N ARG A 2 9.39 41.55 -10.46
CA ARG A 2 9.28 40.24 -11.10
C ARG A 2 8.50 40.46 -12.39
N GLY A 3 9.17 40.30 -13.54
CA GLY A 3 8.60 40.44 -14.86
C GLY A 3 7.41 39.50 -15.05
N GLY A 4 6.26 40.05 -15.37
CA GLY A 4 5.11 39.29 -15.80
C GLY A 4 5.42 38.63 -17.13
N VAL A 5 5.58 37.30 -17.12
CA VAL A 5 5.52 36.49 -18.34
C VAL A 5 4.10 36.60 -18.85
N GLY A 6 3.92 37.23 -20.03
CA GLY A 6 2.62 37.31 -20.67
C GLY A 6 1.99 35.93 -20.82
N ARG A 7 0.81 35.72 -20.22
CA ARG A 7 0.05 34.48 -20.36
C ARG A 7 -0.32 34.33 -21.84
N LEU A 8 0.08 33.22 -22.44
CA LEU A 8 -0.40 32.81 -23.76
C LEU A 8 -1.91 32.52 -23.67
N ALA A 9 -2.67 32.99 -24.59
CA ALA A 9 -4.10 32.67 -24.71
C ALA A 9 -4.25 31.14 -24.83
N GLY A 10 -5.10 30.55 -24.00
CA GLY A 10 -5.32 29.08 -23.96
C GLY A 10 -4.56 28.37 -22.85
N MET A 11 -4.27 29.02 -21.72
CA MET A 11 -3.78 28.36 -20.51
C MET A 11 -4.80 28.49 -19.38
N PRO A 12 -5.01 27.45 -18.54
CA PRO A 12 -5.92 27.52 -17.39
C PRO A 12 -5.47 28.62 -16.43
N GLY A 13 -6.42 29.21 -15.72
CA GLY A 13 -6.15 30.23 -14.71
C GLY A 13 -5.20 29.77 -13.63
N TYR A 14 -5.35 28.50 -13.24
CA TYR A 14 -4.47 27.80 -12.31
C TYR A 14 -4.51 26.29 -12.60
N LEU A 15 -3.38 25.65 -12.57
CA LEU A 15 -3.26 24.20 -12.70
C LEU A 15 -2.36 23.65 -11.59
N ALA A 16 -2.93 22.78 -10.74
CA ALA A 16 -2.18 22.01 -9.75
C ALA A 16 -2.31 20.52 -10.04
N ILE A 17 -1.21 19.80 -9.98
CA ILE A 17 -1.16 18.36 -10.22
C ILE A 17 -0.48 17.70 -9.03
N VAL A 18 -1.19 16.78 -8.39
CA VAL A 18 -0.65 15.98 -7.28
C VAL A 18 -0.70 14.51 -7.67
N VAL A 19 0.43 13.86 -7.71
CA VAL A 19 0.55 12.47 -8.17
C VAL A 19 1.33 11.62 -7.16
N GLY A 20 1.06 10.33 -7.12
CA GLY A 20 1.81 9.43 -6.25
C GLY A 20 1.25 8.04 -6.14
N LYS A 21 1.83 7.27 -5.23
CA LYS A 21 1.35 5.94 -4.85
C LYS A 21 0.58 5.94 -3.54
N ASP A 22 0.78 6.95 -2.71
CA ASP A 22 0.06 7.15 -1.46
C ASP A 22 -1.20 7.99 -1.72
N GLU A 23 -2.33 7.31 -1.78
CA GLU A 23 -3.63 7.92 -2.06
C GLU A 23 -4.00 9.00 -1.04
N PHE A 24 -3.67 8.78 0.23
CA PHE A 24 -4.00 9.73 1.29
C PHE A 24 -3.24 11.06 1.14
N LEU A 25 -1.92 11.00 0.89
CA LEU A 25 -1.12 12.21 0.69
C LEU A 25 -1.52 12.95 -0.58
N VAL A 26 -1.80 12.20 -1.65
CA VAL A 26 -2.25 12.78 -2.92
C VAL A 26 -3.60 13.48 -2.76
N ASP A 27 -4.58 12.87 -2.10
CA ASP A 27 -5.91 13.46 -1.88
C ASP A 27 -5.84 14.68 -0.93
N ARG A 28 -5.06 14.58 0.16
CA ARG A 28 -4.86 15.66 1.15
C ARG A 28 -4.31 16.93 0.50
N ASP A 29 -3.21 16.78 -0.25
CA ASP A 29 -2.54 17.94 -0.83
C ASP A 29 -3.34 18.50 -2.02
N ALA A 30 -3.99 17.65 -2.82
CA ALA A 30 -4.91 18.10 -3.86
C ALA A 30 -6.12 18.85 -3.29
N ARG A 31 -6.68 18.38 -2.17
CA ARG A 31 -7.75 19.08 -1.45
C ARG A 31 -7.29 20.46 -0.97
N ALA A 32 -6.09 20.55 -0.38
CA ALA A 32 -5.54 21.82 0.06
C ALA A 32 -5.39 22.83 -1.10
N PHE A 33 -4.94 22.36 -2.28
CA PHE A 33 -4.90 23.21 -3.48
C PHE A 33 -6.29 23.59 -3.96
N TYR A 34 -7.23 22.65 -4.02
CA TYR A 34 -8.62 22.91 -4.43
C TYR A 34 -9.29 23.95 -3.51
N ASP A 35 -9.19 23.78 -2.20
CA ASP A 35 -9.79 24.70 -1.22
C ASP A 35 -9.15 26.09 -1.31
N LYS A 36 -7.82 26.18 -1.46
CA LYS A 36 -7.09 27.44 -1.67
C LYS A 36 -7.56 28.17 -2.91
N VAL A 37 -7.70 27.48 -4.03
CA VAL A 37 -8.10 28.06 -5.32
C VAL A 37 -9.57 28.45 -5.29
N ARG A 38 -10.43 27.64 -4.68
CA ARG A 38 -11.85 27.92 -4.47
C ARG A 38 -12.04 29.19 -3.63
N ALA A 39 -11.32 29.31 -2.54
CA ALA A 39 -11.35 30.51 -1.70
C ALA A 39 -10.90 31.78 -2.47
N ALA A 40 -9.86 31.65 -3.30
CA ALA A 40 -9.37 32.76 -4.14
C ALA A 40 -10.29 33.09 -5.33
N ALA A 41 -11.12 32.16 -5.76
CA ALA A 41 -12.09 32.38 -6.85
C ALA A 41 -13.33 33.17 -6.39
N GLY A 42 -13.65 33.12 -5.09
CA GLY A 42 -14.78 33.85 -4.48
C GLY A 42 -16.01 32.97 -4.23
N ALA A 43 -17.02 33.54 -3.54
CA ALA A 43 -18.23 32.81 -3.16
C ALA A 43 -19.13 32.41 -4.35
N GLU A 44 -19.04 33.13 -5.46
CA GLU A 44 -19.81 32.90 -6.68
C GLU A 44 -19.11 31.94 -7.66
N ALA A 45 -17.94 31.41 -7.27
CA ALA A 45 -17.22 30.46 -8.11
C ALA A 45 -17.98 29.14 -8.23
N ASP A 46 -18.12 28.68 -9.47
CA ASP A 46 -18.66 27.35 -9.77
C ASP A 46 -17.56 26.31 -9.50
N ALA A 47 -17.79 25.48 -8.49
CA ALA A 47 -16.79 24.53 -7.99
C ALA A 47 -17.31 23.09 -8.09
N GLU A 48 -16.59 22.23 -8.83
CA GLU A 48 -17.00 20.87 -9.12
C GLU A 48 -15.87 19.87 -8.89
N ILE A 49 -16.23 18.69 -8.38
CA ILE A 49 -15.31 17.55 -8.19
C ILE A 49 -15.76 16.42 -9.10
N VAL A 50 -14.93 16.08 -10.08
CA VAL A 50 -15.19 15.02 -11.05
C VAL A 50 -14.34 13.80 -10.69
N SER A 51 -14.97 12.61 -10.64
CA SER A 51 -14.24 11.36 -10.42
C SER A 51 -13.48 10.95 -11.68
N GLY A 52 -12.17 10.73 -11.55
CA GLY A 52 -11.30 10.24 -12.63
C GLY A 52 -11.04 8.73 -12.56
N VAL A 53 -11.85 7.98 -11.81
CA VAL A 53 -11.62 6.54 -11.62
C VAL A 53 -12.04 5.74 -12.85
N LEU A 54 -11.08 5.09 -13.49
CA LEU A 54 -11.29 4.14 -14.58
C LEU A 54 -11.41 2.72 -14.01
N MET A 55 -12.61 2.12 -14.12
CA MET A 55 -12.86 0.74 -13.70
C MET A 55 -12.67 -0.26 -14.85
N ARG A 56 -13.09 0.11 -16.06
CA ARG A 56 -12.99 -0.69 -17.28
C ARG A 56 -12.50 0.20 -18.43
N VAL A 57 -11.89 -0.43 -19.44
CA VAL A 57 -11.42 0.31 -20.63
C VAL A 57 -12.53 1.12 -21.28
N GLY A 58 -13.72 0.55 -21.44
CA GLY A 58 -14.88 1.23 -22.04
C GLY A 58 -15.42 2.43 -21.26
N ASP A 59 -14.98 2.64 -20.01
CA ASP A 59 -15.37 3.84 -19.24
C ASP A 59 -14.57 5.08 -19.65
N ALA A 60 -13.47 4.91 -20.41
CA ALA A 60 -12.55 6.00 -20.75
C ALA A 60 -13.21 7.09 -21.58
N VAL A 61 -13.91 6.73 -22.65
CA VAL A 61 -14.57 7.70 -23.55
C VAL A 61 -15.68 8.49 -22.83
N PRO A 62 -16.62 7.86 -22.10
CA PRO A 62 -17.63 8.60 -21.34
C PRO A 62 -17.04 9.55 -20.29
N LEU A 63 -16.02 9.10 -19.53
CA LEU A 63 -15.38 9.93 -18.52
C LEU A 63 -14.60 11.09 -19.13
N GLU A 64 -13.86 10.86 -20.22
CA GLU A 64 -13.17 11.90 -20.97
C GLU A 64 -14.16 12.93 -21.50
N THR A 65 -15.22 12.48 -22.18
CA THR A 65 -16.23 13.37 -22.74
C THR A 65 -16.89 14.24 -21.67
N SER A 66 -17.33 13.62 -20.56
CA SER A 66 -17.92 14.34 -19.43
C SER A 66 -16.97 15.38 -18.84
N PHE A 67 -15.69 15.03 -18.65
CA PHE A 67 -14.70 15.97 -18.09
C PHE A 67 -14.41 17.11 -19.07
N VAL A 68 -14.24 16.83 -20.36
CA VAL A 68 -14.01 17.84 -21.40
C VAL A 68 -15.20 18.78 -21.51
N GLU A 69 -16.42 18.27 -21.47
CA GLU A 69 -17.63 19.09 -21.42
C GLU A 69 -17.64 19.99 -20.19
N THR A 70 -17.30 19.43 -19.02
CA THR A 70 -17.19 20.21 -17.77
C THR A 70 -16.15 21.33 -17.91
N VAL A 71 -14.96 21.06 -18.46
CA VAL A 71 -13.91 22.09 -18.67
C VAL A 71 -14.39 23.21 -19.60
N ASN A 72 -15.11 22.86 -20.66
CA ASN A 72 -15.57 23.82 -21.72
C ASN A 72 -16.88 24.52 -21.35
N THR A 73 -17.61 24.07 -20.33
CA THR A 73 -18.84 24.71 -19.89
C THR A 73 -18.53 26.06 -19.25
N ARG A 74 -19.22 27.11 -19.64
CA ARG A 74 -19.08 28.43 -19.02
C ARG A 74 -19.99 28.57 -17.80
N SER A 75 -19.50 29.27 -16.77
CA SER A 75 -20.35 29.60 -15.62
C SER A 75 -21.55 30.44 -16.08
N MET A 76 -22.74 30.04 -15.65
CA MET A 76 -23.99 30.76 -15.97
C MET A 76 -24.00 32.19 -15.43
N PHE A 77 -23.21 32.50 -14.42
CA PHE A 77 -23.15 33.81 -13.76
C PHE A 77 -21.87 34.59 -14.06
N GLY A 78 -21.06 34.12 -15.05
CA GLY A 78 -19.81 34.79 -15.43
C GLY A 78 -18.67 34.68 -14.37
N GLY A 79 -18.82 33.80 -13.39
CA GLY A 79 -17.84 33.58 -12.34
C GLY A 79 -16.69 32.67 -12.79
N LYS A 80 -15.63 32.61 -11.95
CA LYS A 80 -14.53 31.65 -12.13
C LYS A 80 -15.00 30.23 -11.86
N ARG A 81 -14.41 29.26 -12.55
CA ARG A 81 -14.67 27.84 -12.34
C ARG A 81 -13.48 27.16 -11.67
N VAL A 82 -13.76 26.24 -10.75
CA VAL A 82 -12.74 25.46 -10.05
C VAL A 82 -13.09 23.98 -10.14
N LEU A 83 -12.30 23.25 -10.89
CA LEU A 83 -12.53 21.83 -11.15
C LEU A 83 -11.47 20.98 -10.46
N TRP A 84 -11.89 19.87 -9.86
CA TRP A 84 -10.97 18.87 -9.33
C TRP A 84 -11.25 17.51 -9.97
N LEU A 85 -10.31 17.05 -10.82
CA LEU A 85 -10.29 15.68 -11.33
C LEU A 85 -9.66 14.78 -10.26
N ARG A 86 -10.51 14.10 -9.50
CA ARG A 86 -10.12 13.35 -8.32
C ARG A 86 -9.92 11.87 -8.61
N ASN A 87 -8.92 11.25 -7.97
CA ASN A 87 -8.61 9.82 -8.04
C ASN A 87 -8.34 9.33 -9.48
N PHE A 88 -7.62 10.14 -10.24
CA PHE A 88 -7.30 9.86 -11.62
C PHE A 88 -6.27 8.75 -11.73
N ASN A 89 -6.67 7.54 -12.18
CA ASN A 89 -5.83 6.35 -12.21
C ASN A 89 -5.35 5.94 -13.61
N TRP A 90 -5.60 6.76 -14.64
CA TRP A 90 -5.26 6.47 -16.04
C TRP A 90 -3.76 6.55 -16.34
N VAL A 91 -2.98 7.12 -15.43
CA VAL A 91 -1.52 7.24 -15.52
C VAL A 91 -0.78 6.18 -14.68
N SER A 92 -1.48 5.12 -14.31
CA SER A 92 -0.95 3.96 -13.61
C SER A 92 -0.27 2.95 -14.55
N ASP A 93 0.40 1.96 -13.98
CA ASP A 93 0.96 0.80 -14.69
C ASP A 93 -0.05 -0.37 -14.75
N SER A 94 -1.34 -0.06 -14.95
CA SER A 94 -2.40 -1.07 -15.08
C SER A 94 -2.61 -1.51 -16.53
N VAL A 95 -3.21 -2.68 -16.72
CA VAL A 95 -3.55 -3.20 -18.05
C VAL A 95 -4.53 -2.25 -18.75
N GLN A 96 -5.51 -1.71 -18.02
CA GLN A 96 -6.48 -0.75 -18.53
C GLN A 96 -5.79 0.54 -19.03
N ALA A 97 -4.90 1.12 -18.22
CA ALA A 97 -4.18 2.35 -18.57
C ALA A 97 -3.21 2.20 -19.76
N ARG A 98 -2.88 0.96 -20.14
CA ARG A 98 -2.03 0.67 -21.31
C ARG A 98 -2.80 0.46 -22.60
N SER A 99 -4.14 0.34 -22.57
CA SER A 99 -4.94 0.15 -23.78
C SER A 99 -4.87 1.40 -24.67
N GLU A 100 -4.95 1.23 -25.98
CA GLU A 100 -4.90 2.34 -26.93
C GLU A 100 -6.09 3.30 -26.75
N GLU A 101 -7.28 2.75 -26.52
CA GLU A 101 -8.48 3.55 -26.27
C GLU A 101 -8.32 4.50 -25.07
N VAL A 102 -7.76 4.01 -23.95
CA VAL A 102 -7.48 4.83 -22.77
C VAL A 102 -6.40 5.87 -23.06
N LYS A 103 -5.36 5.51 -23.81
CA LYS A 103 -4.29 6.46 -24.18
C LYS A 103 -4.82 7.59 -25.07
N GLU A 104 -5.68 7.27 -26.04
CA GLU A 104 -6.29 8.28 -26.90
C GLU A 104 -7.21 9.21 -26.12
N SER A 105 -8.08 8.65 -25.26
CA SER A 105 -8.94 9.43 -24.38
C SER A 105 -8.13 10.29 -23.41
N LEU A 106 -7.04 9.74 -22.84
CA LEU A 106 -6.11 10.48 -22.00
C LEU A 106 -5.51 11.68 -22.75
N ALA A 107 -5.05 11.48 -23.98
CA ALA A 107 -4.46 12.56 -24.77
C ALA A 107 -5.47 13.70 -25.03
N ARG A 108 -6.74 13.37 -25.34
CA ARG A 108 -7.80 14.38 -25.53
C ARG A 108 -8.12 15.13 -24.23
N LEU A 109 -8.23 14.39 -23.10
CA LEU A 109 -8.46 14.98 -21.79
C LEU A 109 -7.34 15.95 -21.39
N LEU A 110 -6.06 15.51 -21.52
CA LEU A 110 -4.91 16.36 -21.19
C LEU A 110 -4.82 17.59 -22.12
N LYS A 111 -5.19 17.46 -23.39
CA LYS A 111 -5.28 18.57 -24.32
C LYS A 111 -6.31 19.59 -23.84
N ALA A 112 -7.51 19.16 -23.45
CA ALA A 112 -8.55 20.06 -22.93
C ALA A 112 -8.10 20.77 -21.65
N VAL A 113 -7.32 20.12 -20.77
CA VAL A 113 -6.73 20.76 -19.58
C VAL A 113 -5.77 21.89 -19.97
N VAL A 114 -4.94 21.70 -21.00
CA VAL A 114 -3.97 22.72 -21.45
C VAL A 114 -4.66 23.87 -22.15
N GLU A 115 -5.72 23.59 -22.92
CA GLU A 115 -6.47 24.56 -23.71
C GLU A 115 -7.59 25.25 -22.93
N ALA A 116 -7.77 24.91 -21.63
CA ALA A 116 -8.80 25.52 -20.80
C ALA A 116 -8.69 27.05 -20.73
N GLU A 117 -9.83 27.74 -20.65
CA GLU A 117 -9.87 29.19 -20.52
C GLU A 117 -9.24 29.70 -19.22
N SER A 118 -8.81 30.95 -19.20
CA SER A 118 -8.06 31.51 -18.04
C SER A 118 -8.91 31.74 -16.78
N ASP A 119 -10.23 31.65 -16.90
CA ASP A 119 -11.19 31.68 -15.79
C ASP A 119 -11.43 30.29 -15.16
N VAL A 120 -10.94 29.22 -15.80
CA VAL A 120 -11.01 27.85 -15.30
C VAL A 120 -9.72 27.50 -14.55
N SER A 121 -9.86 27.08 -13.31
CA SER A 121 -8.78 26.55 -12.48
C SER A 121 -8.96 25.05 -12.30
N ILE A 122 -7.90 24.27 -12.47
CA ILE A 122 -7.98 22.81 -12.47
C ILE A 122 -7.00 22.23 -11.44
N VAL A 123 -7.48 21.30 -10.63
CA VAL A 123 -6.67 20.44 -9.75
C VAL A 123 -6.80 19.00 -10.25
N ILE A 124 -5.69 18.29 -10.38
CA ILE A 124 -5.67 16.87 -10.74
C ILE A 124 -4.98 16.08 -9.64
N SER A 125 -5.68 15.11 -9.07
CA SER A 125 -5.07 14.14 -8.16
C SER A 125 -5.02 12.76 -8.82
N ALA A 126 -3.80 12.23 -9.05
CA ALA A 126 -3.60 10.97 -9.75
C ALA A 126 -2.92 9.92 -8.88
N THR A 127 -3.60 8.80 -8.69
CA THR A 127 -3.12 7.64 -7.94
C THR A 127 -3.80 6.36 -8.42
N PRO A 128 -3.07 5.24 -8.56
CA PRO A 128 -1.61 5.16 -8.54
C PRO A 128 -0.97 5.84 -9.75
N TYR A 129 0.25 6.36 -9.57
CA TYR A 129 1.03 7.03 -10.62
C TYR A 129 2.29 6.26 -10.97
N ASP A 130 2.52 6.01 -12.26
CA ASP A 130 3.78 5.47 -12.77
C ASP A 130 4.68 6.61 -13.29
N GLY A 131 5.72 6.95 -12.53
CA GLY A 131 6.66 8.02 -12.87
C GLY A 131 7.48 7.80 -14.16
N ARG A 132 7.43 6.61 -14.77
CA ARG A 132 8.07 6.32 -16.06
C ARG A 132 7.24 6.83 -17.25
N ARG A 133 5.95 7.10 -17.04
CA ARG A 133 5.04 7.60 -18.06
C ARG A 133 5.29 9.08 -18.36
N LYS A 134 5.25 9.41 -19.63
CA LYS A 134 5.50 10.78 -20.13
C LYS A 134 4.22 11.59 -20.36
N ASP A 135 3.05 10.98 -20.17
CA ASP A 135 1.75 11.61 -20.48
C ASP A 135 1.57 12.95 -19.74
N LEU A 136 2.00 13.03 -18.49
CA LEU A 136 1.91 14.27 -17.70
C LEU A 136 3.09 15.22 -17.89
N ALA A 137 4.08 14.88 -18.73
CA ALA A 137 5.28 15.71 -18.89
C ALA A 137 4.95 17.11 -19.45
N ASN A 138 4.03 17.18 -20.39
CA ASN A 138 3.58 18.45 -20.97
C ASN A 138 2.84 19.31 -19.94
N LEU A 139 2.03 18.69 -19.08
CA LEU A 139 1.33 19.41 -18.02
C LEU A 139 2.26 19.94 -16.94
N LYS A 140 3.37 19.24 -16.66
CA LYS A 140 4.38 19.69 -15.69
C LYS A 140 4.98 21.04 -16.06
N SER A 141 5.13 21.35 -17.34
CA SER A 141 5.70 22.63 -17.82
C SER A 141 4.71 23.80 -17.69
N VAL A 142 3.40 23.54 -17.66
CA VAL A 142 2.35 24.56 -17.59
C VAL A 142 1.68 24.65 -16.22
N ALA A 143 1.83 23.62 -15.38
CA ALA A 143 1.29 23.61 -14.03
C ALA A 143 2.04 24.59 -13.11
N GLN A 144 1.30 25.34 -12.30
CA GLN A 144 1.85 26.19 -11.24
C GLN A 144 2.37 25.35 -10.07
N GLU A 145 1.72 24.20 -9.82
CA GLU A 145 2.13 23.26 -8.77
C GLU A 145 2.17 21.85 -9.36
N PHE A 146 3.29 21.17 -9.15
CA PHE A 146 3.43 19.76 -9.52
C PHE A 146 4.10 18.98 -8.37
N VAL A 147 3.28 18.28 -7.61
CA VAL A 147 3.71 17.54 -6.41
C VAL A 147 3.74 16.05 -6.69
N VAL A 148 4.81 15.40 -6.32
CA VAL A 148 4.99 13.94 -6.48
C VAL A 148 5.22 13.29 -5.12
N HIS A 149 4.26 12.50 -4.67
CA HIS A 149 4.42 11.63 -3.50
C HIS A 149 4.97 10.27 -3.95
N SER A 150 6.30 10.19 -4.04
CA SER A 150 6.99 8.92 -4.29
C SER A 150 7.22 8.19 -2.97
N PRO A 151 7.00 6.87 -2.89
CA PRO A 151 7.55 6.10 -1.79
C PRO A 151 9.06 6.29 -1.78
N ALA A 152 9.66 6.26 -0.59
CA ALA A 152 11.12 6.28 -0.46
C ALA A 152 11.73 5.25 -1.41
N ALA A 153 12.75 5.65 -2.18
CA ALA A 153 13.42 4.73 -3.08
C ALA A 153 13.93 3.54 -2.26
N LYS A 154 13.52 2.32 -2.62
CA LYS A 154 14.06 1.12 -1.98
C LYS A 154 15.56 1.16 -2.17
N SER A 155 16.30 1.40 -1.09
CA SER A 155 17.74 1.22 -1.09
C SER A 155 18.05 -0.22 -1.49
N PRO A 156 19.02 -0.48 -2.37
CA PRO A 156 19.42 -1.84 -2.69
C PRO A 156 19.86 -2.67 -1.47
N PHE A 157 20.15 -1.98 -0.35
CA PHE A 157 20.63 -2.56 0.90
C PHE A 157 19.73 -2.25 2.12
N GLY A 158 18.67 -1.44 1.95
CA GLY A 158 17.74 -1.06 3.03
C GLY A 158 16.34 -1.52 2.69
N GLY A 159 15.85 -2.54 3.42
CA GLY A 159 14.48 -3.01 3.37
C GLY A 159 13.50 -1.99 3.96
N ASP A 160 12.61 -2.44 4.82
CA ASP A 160 11.51 -1.67 5.45
C ASP A 160 11.96 -0.40 6.22
N ASP A 161 13.26 -0.27 6.56
CA ASP A 161 13.80 0.86 7.33
C ASP A 161 13.61 2.23 6.67
N ALA A 162 13.87 2.34 5.36
CA ALA A 162 13.76 3.65 4.67
C ALA A 162 12.32 4.18 4.60
N GLN A 163 11.33 3.28 4.54
CA GLN A 163 9.92 3.66 4.55
C GLN A 163 9.46 3.99 5.98
N ALA A 164 9.93 3.26 6.98
CA ALA A 164 9.70 3.57 8.38
C ALA A 164 10.28 4.94 8.74
N ASP A 165 11.50 5.26 8.34
CA ASP A 165 12.13 6.57 8.55
C ASP A 165 11.32 7.71 7.91
N MET A 166 10.77 7.48 6.71
CA MET A 166 9.89 8.46 6.06
C MET A 166 8.61 8.70 6.86
N GLN A 167 7.99 7.64 7.40
CA GLN A 167 6.78 7.74 8.22
C GLN A 167 7.07 8.43 9.56
N VAL A 168 8.20 8.14 10.20
CA VAL A 168 8.67 8.83 11.42
C VAL A 168 8.88 10.32 11.15
N GLY A 169 9.51 10.66 10.02
CA GLY A 169 9.68 12.06 9.59
C GLY A 169 8.35 12.77 9.33
N LEU A 170 7.37 12.07 8.77
CA LEU A 170 6.03 12.59 8.54
C LEU A 170 5.27 12.81 9.86
N ALA A 171 5.28 11.83 10.76
CA ALA A 171 4.68 11.94 12.10
C ALA A 171 5.26 13.11 12.88
N THR A 172 6.61 13.25 12.86
CA THR A 172 7.31 14.36 13.51
C THR A 172 6.84 15.71 13.00
N LYS A 173 6.81 15.92 11.69
CA LYS A 173 6.35 17.18 11.09
C LYS A 173 4.88 17.45 11.39
N HIS A 174 4.06 16.42 11.40
CA HIS A 174 2.62 16.58 11.67
C HIS A 174 2.37 16.97 13.13
N LEU A 175 3.00 16.28 14.09
CA LEU A 175 2.91 16.66 15.51
C LEU A 175 3.41 18.09 15.77
N GLN A 176 4.50 18.51 15.09
CA GLN A 176 4.97 19.89 15.16
C GLN A 176 3.93 20.87 14.62
N SER A 177 3.27 20.57 13.52
CA SER A 177 2.21 21.41 12.93
C SER A 177 0.96 21.53 13.82
N LEU A 178 0.70 20.50 14.65
CA LEU A 178 -0.38 20.51 15.64
C LEU A 178 -0.03 21.29 16.93
N GLY A 179 1.20 21.80 17.03
CA GLY A 179 1.63 22.67 18.13
C GLY A 179 1.78 21.97 19.50
N VAL A 180 1.90 20.65 19.52
CA VAL A 180 2.12 19.86 20.73
C VAL A 180 3.60 19.58 20.97
N LYS A 181 3.99 19.42 22.23
CA LYS A 181 5.31 18.95 22.63
C LYS A 181 5.31 17.43 22.65
N PHE A 182 6.42 16.79 22.33
CA PHE A 182 6.53 15.33 22.38
C PHE A 182 7.98 14.89 22.56
N ASP A 183 8.16 13.71 23.16
CA ASP A 183 9.46 13.08 23.30
C ASP A 183 9.93 12.53 21.96
N ARG A 184 11.25 12.47 21.75
CA ARG A 184 11.85 12.03 20.48
C ARG A 184 11.39 10.63 20.06
N SER A 185 11.11 9.74 21.02
CA SER A 185 10.65 8.38 20.79
C SER A 185 9.18 8.28 20.33
N VAL A 186 8.38 9.32 20.51
CA VAL A 186 6.93 9.29 20.20
C VAL A 186 6.62 9.02 18.73
N PRO A 187 7.22 9.69 17.73
CA PRO A 187 6.98 9.37 16.33
C PRO A 187 7.37 7.94 15.96
N GLU A 188 8.49 7.44 16.49
CA GLU A 188 8.96 6.07 16.29
C GLU A 188 7.99 5.05 16.90
N ALA A 189 7.50 5.32 18.12
CA ALA A 189 6.52 4.49 18.81
C ALA A 189 5.17 4.44 18.08
N ILE A 190 4.71 5.56 17.51
CA ILE A 190 3.49 5.60 16.69
C ILE A 190 3.67 4.71 15.47
N VAL A 191 4.74 4.91 14.69
CA VAL A 191 5.00 4.15 13.45
C VAL A 191 5.17 2.66 13.75
N ALA A 192 5.85 2.30 14.84
CA ALA A 192 6.01 0.90 15.26
C ALA A 192 4.66 0.22 15.57
N ARG A 193 3.66 0.96 16.07
CA ARG A 193 2.33 0.42 16.39
C ARG A 193 1.35 0.45 15.22
N VAL A 194 1.44 1.47 14.38
CA VAL A 194 0.50 1.73 13.28
C VAL A 194 0.96 1.09 11.97
N GLY A 195 2.26 0.79 11.85
CA GLY A 195 2.85 0.30 10.61
C GLY A 195 3.02 1.40 9.56
N GLN A 196 3.00 1.01 8.28
CA GLN A 196 3.37 1.89 7.18
C GLN A 196 2.20 2.70 6.59
N SER A 197 1.01 2.63 7.19
CA SER A 197 -0.17 3.36 6.71
C SER A 197 -0.08 4.84 7.06
N THR A 198 0.23 5.68 6.09
CA THR A 198 0.34 7.14 6.24
C THR A 198 -0.90 7.75 6.89
N ARG A 199 -2.09 7.32 6.45
CA ARG A 199 -3.35 7.81 6.98
C ARG A 199 -3.49 7.51 8.48
N LEU A 200 -3.21 6.27 8.89
CA LEU A 200 -3.31 5.87 10.30
C LEU A 200 -2.29 6.62 11.15
N VAL A 201 -1.04 6.75 10.69
CA VAL A 201 -0.01 7.52 11.40
C VAL A 201 -0.48 8.94 11.69
N LEU A 202 -1.05 9.63 10.71
CA LEU A 202 -1.51 11.02 10.90
C LEU A 202 -2.74 11.11 11.80
N VAL A 203 -3.71 10.21 11.64
CA VAL A 203 -4.90 10.15 12.51
C VAL A 203 -4.52 9.88 13.96
N GLU A 204 -3.56 8.99 14.20
CA GLU A 204 -3.08 8.72 15.56
C GLU A 204 -2.31 9.92 16.15
N CYS A 205 -1.55 10.65 15.33
CA CYS A 205 -0.94 11.93 15.77
C CYS A 205 -2.00 12.96 16.17
N GLU A 206 -3.09 13.12 15.40
CA GLU A 206 -4.20 14.03 15.70
C GLU A 206 -4.92 13.63 16.99
N LYS A 207 -5.16 12.32 17.19
CA LYS A 207 -5.76 11.78 18.41
C LYS A 207 -4.91 12.07 19.64
N LEU A 208 -3.60 11.81 19.56
CA LEU A 208 -2.67 12.08 20.65
C LEU A 208 -2.55 13.58 20.95
N ALA A 209 -2.53 14.43 19.91
CA ALA A 209 -2.53 15.87 20.07
C ALA A 209 -3.82 16.38 20.74
N SER A 210 -4.97 15.82 20.36
CA SER A 210 -6.26 16.12 20.99
C SER A 210 -6.30 15.70 22.46
N TYR A 211 -5.72 14.55 22.77
CA TYR A 211 -5.60 14.06 24.15
C TYR A 211 -4.70 14.97 25.01
N ALA A 212 -3.55 15.38 24.48
CA ALA A 212 -2.62 16.24 25.20
C ALA A 212 -3.17 17.68 25.39
N GLY A 213 -4.07 18.14 24.52
CA GLY A 213 -4.62 19.48 24.50
C GLY A 213 -3.62 20.56 24.04
N PRO A 214 -4.08 21.81 23.91
CA PRO A 214 -3.25 22.90 23.42
C PRO A 214 -2.00 23.15 24.31
N GLY A 215 -0.81 23.04 23.67
CA GLY A 215 0.48 23.21 24.37
C GLY A 215 0.86 22.03 25.28
N GLY A 216 0.08 20.95 25.30
CA GLY A 216 0.35 19.74 26.05
C GLY A 216 1.57 18.98 25.56
N ALA A 217 1.98 17.96 26.30
CA ALA A 217 3.11 17.12 25.97
C ALA A 217 2.68 15.64 25.85
N ILE A 218 3.11 15.01 24.77
CA ILE A 218 2.87 13.58 24.50
C ILE A 218 4.11 12.80 24.91
N LYS A 219 3.92 11.75 25.70
CA LYS A 219 4.96 10.81 26.14
C LYS A 219 4.77 9.46 25.43
N GLU A 220 5.80 8.65 25.40
CA GLU A 220 5.71 7.29 24.87
C GLU A 220 4.65 6.44 25.59
N ALA A 221 4.46 6.65 26.91
CA ALA A 221 3.40 5.99 27.68
C ALA A 221 1.99 6.30 27.14
N ASP A 222 1.76 7.52 26.63
CA ASP A 222 0.47 7.90 26.04
C ASP A 222 0.26 7.17 24.72
N VAL A 223 1.32 6.98 23.94
CA VAL A 223 1.28 6.18 22.71
C VAL A 223 0.92 4.73 23.02
N LEU A 224 1.57 4.14 24.02
CA LEU A 224 1.28 2.76 24.43
C LEU A 224 -0.16 2.57 24.94
N LEU A 225 -0.72 3.60 25.56
CA LEU A 225 -2.08 3.57 26.11
C LEU A 225 -3.15 3.78 25.03
N LEU A 226 -2.92 4.72 24.10
CA LEU A 226 -3.98 5.23 23.22
C LEU A 226 -3.88 4.74 21.77
N VAL A 227 -2.67 4.45 21.29
CA VAL A 227 -2.47 3.99 19.90
C VAL A 227 -2.61 2.48 19.85
N PRO A 228 -3.62 1.95 19.17
CA PRO A 228 -3.72 0.51 18.95
C PRO A 228 -2.57 0.03 18.07
N THR A 229 -2.23 -1.24 18.19
CA THR A 229 -1.23 -1.85 17.31
C THR A 229 -1.92 -2.25 16.02
N PHE A 230 -1.70 -1.48 14.95
CA PHE A 230 -2.13 -1.79 13.60
C PHE A 230 -0.89 -2.19 12.81
N GLY A 231 -0.48 -3.43 12.83
CA GLY A 231 0.65 -3.84 12.00
C GLY A 231 0.15 -4.38 10.66
N GLU A 232 0.78 -4.02 9.52
CA GLU A 232 0.78 -4.92 8.36
C GLU A 232 1.35 -6.30 8.74
N GLY A 233 2.01 -6.38 9.91
CA GLY A 233 2.38 -7.60 10.60
C GLY A 233 1.19 -8.48 10.98
N ASP A 234 0.03 -7.90 11.26
CA ASP A 234 -1.11 -8.65 11.80
C ASP A 234 -1.64 -9.70 10.83
N PHE A 235 -1.60 -9.45 9.51
CA PHE A 235 -2.00 -10.45 8.52
C PHE A 235 -1.06 -11.66 8.47
N PHE A 236 0.25 -11.43 8.46
CA PHE A 236 1.25 -12.49 8.39
C PHE A 236 1.67 -13.03 9.75
N GLU A 237 1.32 -12.35 10.83
CA GLU A 237 1.73 -12.69 12.19
C GLU A 237 1.28 -14.11 12.62
N PRO A 238 0.04 -14.57 12.35
CA PRO A 238 -0.35 -15.95 12.62
C PRO A 238 0.51 -16.96 11.85
N ILE A 239 0.94 -16.62 10.63
CA ILE A 239 1.80 -17.47 9.80
C ILE A 239 3.19 -17.58 10.39
N GLU A 240 3.76 -16.47 10.86
CA GLU A 240 5.07 -16.45 11.49
C GLU A 240 5.04 -17.13 12.87
N ALA A 241 3.98 -16.95 13.65
CA ALA A 241 3.78 -17.63 14.92
C ALA A 241 3.67 -19.16 14.75
N LEU A 242 2.93 -19.61 13.72
CA LEU A 242 2.88 -21.02 13.34
C LEU A 242 4.27 -21.51 12.93
N ALA A 243 4.99 -20.77 12.10
CA ALA A 243 6.35 -21.11 11.66
C ALA A 243 7.37 -21.15 12.83
N ALA A 244 7.19 -20.27 13.82
CA ALA A 244 7.98 -20.25 15.06
C ALA A 244 7.61 -21.37 16.03
N ARG A 245 6.46 -22.03 15.85
CA ARG A 245 5.89 -23.04 16.73
C ARG A 245 5.52 -22.49 18.11
N ASP A 246 5.05 -21.23 18.15
CA ASP A 246 4.65 -20.54 19.37
C ASP A 246 3.12 -20.46 19.47
N LEU A 247 2.54 -21.26 20.38
CA LEU A 247 1.09 -21.34 20.57
C LEU A 247 0.51 -20.04 21.13
N LYS A 248 1.20 -19.45 22.11
CA LYS A 248 0.70 -18.23 22.77
C LYS A 248 0.64 -17.09 21.75
N TRP A 249 1.75 -16.85 21.08
CA TRP A 249 1.81 -15.86 20.00
C TRP A 249 0.80 -16.16 18.89
N GLY A 250 0.66 -17.44 18.49
CA GLY A 250 -0.31 -17.88 17.48
C GLY A 250 -1.75 -17.51 17.85
N LEU A 251 -2.18 -17.77 19.07
CA LEU A 251 -3.55 -17.44 19.51
C LEU A 251 -3.77 -15.93 19.63
N GLU A 252 -2.81 -15.19 20.21
CA GLU A 252 -2.89 -13.73 20.30
C GLU A 252 -2.90 -13.05 18.91
N SER A 253 -2.15 -13.59 17.96
CA SER A 253 -2.15 -13.09 16.57
C SER A 253 -3.47 -13.39 15.85
N LEU A 254 -4.09 -14.53 16.10
CA LEU A 254 -5.42 -14.86 15.59
C LEU A 254 -6.50 -13.94 16.19
N ASP A 255 -6.39 -13.58 17.49
CA ASP A 255 -7.31 -12.59 18.10
C ASP A 255 -7.25 -11.26 17.36
N ARG A 256 -6.04 -10.77 17.06
CA ARG A 256 -5.85 -9.53 16.30
C ARG A 256 -6.35 -9.64 14.86
N TYR A 257 -6.07 -10.76 14.20
CA TYR A 257 -6.52 -11.00 12.83
C TYR A 257 -8.04 -10.96 12.73
N PHE A 258 -8.76 -11.76 13.53
CA PHE A 258 -10.21 -11.86 13.47
C PHE A 258 -10.94 -10.66 14.08
N PHE A 259 -10.26 -9.82 14.87
CA PHE A 259 -10.81 -8.52 15.26
C PHE A 259 -10.97 -7.58 14.05
N ASN A 260 -10.04 -7.66 13.09
CA ASN A 260 -10.02 -6.79 11.92
C ASN A 260 -10.68 -7.44 10.69
N GLU A 261 -10.64 -8.76 10.57
CA GLU A 261 -11.04 -9.52 9.41
C GLU A 261 -12.12 -10.57 9.76
N SER A 262 -13.19 -10.58 9.01
CA SER A 262 -14.28 -11.55 9.22
C SER A 262 -14.07 -12.89 8.50
N SER A 263 -13.16 -12.96 7.52
CA SER A 263 -12.92 -14.15 6.70
C SER A 263 -11.55 -14.75 6.94
N ALA A 264 -11.49 -16.06 7.17
CA ALA A 264 -10.24 -16.81 7.27
C ALA A 264 -9.56 -17.07 5.91
N ARG A 265 -10.25 -16.93 4.78
CA ARG A 265 -9.76 -17.36 3.47
C ARG A 265 -8.45 -16.73 3.03
N PRO A 266 -8.24 -15.40 3.20
CA PRO A 266 -6.94 -14.79 2.86
C PRO A 266 -5.80 -15.38 3.69
N LEU A 267 -6.00 -15.54 5.00
CA LEU A 267 -5.03 -16.14 5.92
C LEU A 267 -4.71 -17.59 5.54
N LEU A 268 -5.74 -18.41 5.30
CA LEU A 268 -5.58 -19.81 4.90
C LEU A 268 -4.82 -19.93 3.57
N SER A 269 -5.10 -19.07 2.59
CA SER A 269 -4.37 -19.05 1.32
C SER A 269 -2.89 -18.73 1.51
N ALA A 270 -2.56 -17.78 2.37
CA ALA A 270 -1.18 -17.43 2.68
C ALA A 270 -0.48 -18.53 3.49
N LEU A 271 -1.17 -19.15 4.46
CA LEU A 271 -0.69 -20.33 5.20
C LEU A 271 -0.38 -21.49 4.27
N GLN A 272 -1.27 -21.84 3.34
CA GLN A 272 -1.03 -22.92 2.37
C GLN A 272 0.21 -22.66 1.52
N ASN A 273 0.41 -21.43 1.06
CA ASN A 273 1.61 -21.09 0.30
C ASN A 273 2.88 -21.25 1.15
N ARG A 274 2.85 -20.79 2.41
CA ARG A 274 3.99 -20.96 3.33
C ARG A 274 4.27 -22.43 3.61
N LEU A 275 3.26 -23.25 3.88
CA LEU A 275 3.40 -24.69 4.14
C LEU A 275 3.96 -25.44 2.94
N ARG A 276 3.53 -25.10 1.71
CA ARG A 276 4.09 -25.67 0.47
C ARG A 276 5.59 -25.41 0.35
N LEU A 277 6.05 -24.22 0.68
CA LEU A 277 7.48 -23.90 0.68
C LEU A 277 8.22 -24.70 1.76
N LEU A 278 7.66 -24.81 2.97
CA LEU A 278 8.25 -25.57 4.07
C LEU A 278 8.34 -27.07 3.75
N ILE A 279 7.31 -27.64 3.12
CA ILE A 279 7.31 -29.04 2.66
C ILE A 279 8.44 -29.26 1.65
N GLN A 280 8.60 -28.37 0.65
CA GLN A 280 9.66 -28.49 -0.35
C GLN A 280 11.05 -28.38 0.30
N ILE A 281 11.24 -27.45 1.22
CA ILE A 281 12.50 -27.31 1.97
C ILE A 281 12.76 -28.59 2.79
N ARG A 282 11.74 -29.10 3.48
CA ARG A 282 11.89 -30.31 4.29
C ARG A 282 12.24 -31.52 3.44
N CYS A 283 11.64 -31.70 2.28
CA CYS A 283 12.03 -32.74 1.33
C CYS A 283 13.50 -32.64 0.92
N LEU A 284 14.02 -31.43 0.67
CA LEU A 284 15.42 -31.20 0.33
C LEU A 284 16.37 -31.41 1.54
N VAL A 285 15.88 -31.20 2.76
CA VAL A 285 16.62 -31.57 3.99
C VAL A 285 16.71 -33.09 4.13
N ASP A 286 15.59 -33.78 3.93
CA ASP A 286 15.52 -35.25 4.08
C ASP A 286 16.28 -35.97 2.96
N SER A 287 16.41 -35.38 1.77
CA SER A 287 17.28 -35.88 0.69
C SER A 287 18.76 -35.56 0.87
N GLY A 288 19.12 -34.71 1.83
CA GLY A 288 20.50 -34.29 2.11
C GLY A 288 21.00 -33.12 1.24
N ASP A 289 20.15 -32.53 0.39
CA ASP A 289 20.50 -31.37 -0.43
C ASP A 289 20.57 -30.07 0.37
N PHE A 290 19.77 -29.96 1.43
CA PHE A 290 19.79 -28.84 2.35
C PHE A 290 20.24 -29.23 3.77
N ARG A 291 21.00 -28.34 4.40
CA ARG A 291 21.36 -28.39 5.83
C ARG A 291 20.83 -27.12 6.50
N VAL A 292 19.61 -27.23 7.02
CA VAL A 292 18.92 -26.09 7.65
C VAL A 292 19.23 -26.06 9.15
N SER A 293 19.49 -24.87 9.68
CA SER A 293 19.59 -24.57 11.09
C SER A 293 18.71 -23.37 11.46
N GLU A 294 18.68 -22.99 12.73
CA GLU A 294 17.99 -21.76 13.17
C GLU A 294 18.60 -20.49 12.54
N ALA A 295 19.88 -20.53 12.16
CA ALA A 295 20.56 -19.46 11.43
C ALA A 295 20.21 -19.40 9.93
N GLY A 296 19.46 -20.39 9.43
CA GLY A 296 19.04 -20.47 8.04
C GLY A 296 19.77 -21.53 7.24
N LEU A 297 19.78 -21.33 5.92
CA LEU A 297 20.41 -22.19 4.94
C LEU A 297 21.81 -21.66 4.59
N PRO A 298 22.87 -22.49 4.63
CA PRO A 298 24.22 -22.07 4.23
C PRO A 298 24.27 -21.50 2.82
N LYS A 299 25.13 -20.49 2.64
CA LYS A 299 25.31 -19.78 1.36
C LYS A 299 25.64 -20.78 0.23
N GLY A 300 25.00 -20.63 -0.92
CA GLY A 300 25.24 -21.42 -2.12
C GLY A 300 24.47 -22.74 -2.19
N GLN A 301 23.88 -23.22 -1.10
CA GLN A 301 23.09 -24.46 -1.13
C GLN A 301 21.80 -24.29 -1.92
N PHE A 302 21.17 -23.11 -1.84
CA PHE A 302 19.95 -22.82 -2.60
C PHE A 302 20.20 -22.87 -4.11
N GLU A 303 21.27 -22.22 -4.57
CA GLU A 303 21.65 -22.16 -5.98
C GLU A 303 22.04 -23.55 -6.51
N THR A 304 22.77 -24.33 -5.70
CA THR A 304 23.17 -25.70 -6.05
C THR A 304 21.96 -26.60 -6.19
N ALA A 305 21.01 -26.55 -5.24
CA ALA A 305 19.79 -27.34 -5.29
C ALA A 305 18.86 -26.86 -6.43
N SER A 306 18.79 -25.56 -6.67
CA SER A 306 18.04 -24.99 -7.80
C SER A 306 18.57 -25.47 -9.16
N GLY A 307 19.88 -25.56 -9.32
CA GLY A 307 20.50 -26.12 -10.53
C GLY A 307 20.19 -27.59 -10.73
N ARG A 308 20.12 -28.39 -9.64
CA ARG A 308 19.86 -29.84 -9.69
C ARG A 308 18.38 -30.16 -9.87
N HIS A 309 17.51 -29.52 -9.11
CA HIS A 309 16.09 -29.86 -9.02
C HIS A 309 15.15 -28.91 -9.75
N GLY A 310 15.62 -27.74 -10.15
CA GLY A 310 14.82 -26.74 -10.87
C GLY A 310 14.04 -27.31 -12.05
N PRO A 311 14.65 -28.13 -12.92
CA PRO A 311 13.94 -28.77 -14.04
C PRO A 311 12.78 -29.67 -13.62
N THR A 312 12.89 -30.35 -12.44
CA THR A 312 11.84 -31.23 -11.89
C THR A 312 10.62 -30.45 -11.41
N PHE A 313 10.83 -29.22 -10.90
CA PHE A 313 9.74 -28.32 -10.49
C PHE A 313 9.01 -27.70 -11.69
N GLY A 314 9.47 -28.02 -12.89
CA GLY A 314 8.84 -27.64 -14.15
C GLY A 314 9.06 -26.20 -14.54
N SER A 315 8.69 -25.90 -15.78
CA SER A 315 8.58 -24.56 -16.34
C SER A 315 7.40 -23.78 -15.75
N ALA A 316 6.86 -24.19 -14.60
CA ALA A 316 5.85 -23.43 -13.87
C ALA A 316 6.46 -22.07 -13.51
N ALA A 317 6.31 -21.15 -14.46
CA ALA A 317 6.69 -19.77 -14.36
C ALA A 317 6.32 -19.24 -12.97
N LYS A 318 7.22 -18.49 -12.37
CA LYS A 318 7.08 -17.64 -11.16
C LYS A 318 5.78 -17.89 -10.37
N SER A 319 5.71 -19.02 -9.68
CA SER A 319 4.60 -19.37 -8.80
C SER A 319 5.01 -19.11 -7.36
N SER A 320 4.14 -18.50 -6.56
CA SER A 320 4.35 -18.33 -5.10
C SER A 320 4.52 -19.67 -4.38
N ALA A 321 4.06 -20.77 -5.00
CA ALA A 321 4.18 -22.13 -4.47
C ALA A 321 5.47 -22.85 -4.88
N ASN A 322 6.30 -22.29 -5.77
CA ASN A 322 7.55 -22.89 -6.21
C ASN A 322 8.74 -22.30 -5.45
N LEU A 323 9.45 -23.14 -4.70
CA LEU A 323 10.60 -22.75 -3.90
C LEU A 323 11.67 -22.01 -4.71
N PHE A 324 12.04 -22.54 -5.87
CA PHE A 324 13.13 -21.99 -6.70
C PHE A 324 12.74 -20.77 -7.53
N SER A 325 11.47 -20.38 -7.52
CA SER A 325 11.02 -19.11 -8.09
C SER A 325 11.06 -17.95 -7.08
N GLN A 326 11.33 -18.25 -5.81
CA GLN A 326 11.40 -17.27 -4.74
C GLN A 326 12.79 -16.64 -4.64
N ASN A 327 12.87 -15.50 -3.94
CA ASN A 327 14.15 -14.87 -3.64
C ASN A 327 15.00 -15.78 -2.73
N ALA A 328 16.22 -16.13 -3.16
CA ALA A 328 17.11 -17.03 -2.45
C ALA A 328 17.44 -16.55 -1.03
N TRP A 329 17.66 -15.26 -0.83
CA TRP A 329 17.92 -14.68 0.48
C TRP A 329 16.71 -14.84 1.42
N TYR A 330 15.51 -14.55 0.91
CA TYR A 330 14.27 -14.69 1.68
C TYR A 330 14.05 -16.14 2.12
N ILE A 331 14.19 -17.10 1.20
CA ILE A 331 14.06 -18.52 1.53
C ILE A 331 15.11 -18.93 2.56
N SER A 332 16.36 -18.59 2.33
CA SER A 332 17.48 -19.04 3.19
C SER A 332 17.40 -18.48 4.61
N ASN A 333 16.98 -17.22 4.76
CA ASN A 333 17.07 -16.53 6.07
C ASN A 333 15.73 -16.40 6.78
N LYS A 334 14.60 -16.45 6.06
CA LYS A 334 13.27 -16.22 6.68
C LYS A 334 12.39 -17.47 6.69
N VAL A 335 12.47 -18.33 5.67
CA VAL A 335 11.58 -19.49 5.56
C VAL A 335 12.26 -20.78 6.04
N ALA A 336 13.48 -21.02 5.62
CA ALA A 336 14.20 -22.26 5.93
C ALA A 336 14.34 -22.54 7.43
N PRO A 337 14.63 -21.57 8.33
CA PRO A 337 14.70 -21.83 9.76
C PRO A 337 13.46 -22.51 10.34
N ALA A 338 12.29 -22.18 9.83
CA ALA A 338 11.05 -22.80 10.29
C ALA A 338 10.96 -24.30 9.92
N ALA A 339 11.51 -24.70 8.78
CA ALA A 339 11.49 -26.10 8.36
C ALA A 339 12.30 -27.02 9.28
N ALA A 340 13.26 -26.50 10.05
CA ALA A 340 14.01 -27.27 11.04
C ALA A 340 13.13 -27.68 12.23
N ARG A 341 12.03 -26.99 12.49
CA ARG A 341 11.14 -27.20 13.64
C ARG A 341 10.02 -28.21 13.37
N TYR A 342 9.86 -28.65 12.13
CA TYR A 342 8.79 -29.54 11.70
C TYR A 342 9.32 -30.75 10.98
N SER A 343 8.70 -31.91 11.20
CA SER A 343 8.84 -33.08 10.35
C SER A 343 8.00 -32.91 9.07
N LEU A 344 8.32 -33.70 8.02
CA LEU A 344 7.54 -33.71 6.79
C LEU A 344 6.08 -34.13 7.05
N ALA A 345 5.86 -35.12 7.92
CA ALA A 345 4.51 -35.58 8.28
C ALA A 345 3.69 -34.46 8.92
N GLU A 346 4.24 -33.72 9.89
CA GLU A 346 3.56 -32.61 10.54
C GLU A 346 3.18 -31.49 9.54
N LEU A 347 4.05 -31.19 8.58
CA LEU A 347 3.77 -30.18 7.55
C LEU A 347 2.67 -30.64 6.58
N VAL A 348 2.63 -31.92 6.24
CA VAL A 348 1.56 -32.49 5.41
C VAL A 348 0.24 -32.48 6.17
N ASP A 349 0.23 -32.88 7.44
CA ASP A 349 -0.97 -32.84 8.29
C ASP A 349 -1.51 -31.40 8.44
N LEU A 350 -0.63 -30.42 8.58
CA LEU A 350 -1.00 -29.00 8.60
C LEU A 350 -1.60 -28.52 7.26
N GLN A 351 -1.04 -28.98 6.15
CA GLN A 351 -1.56 -28.65 4.82
C GLN A 351 -2.97 -29.21 4.61
N LEU A 352 -3.24 -30.43 5.10
CA LEU A 352 -4.57 -31.05 5.09
C LEU A 352 -5.53 -30.29 6.02
N ALA A 353 -5.09 -29.98 7.24
CA ALA A 353 -5.90 -29.20 8.18
C ALA A 353 -6.28 -27.80 7.65
N CYS A 354 -5.41 -27.15 6.87
CA CYS A 354 -5.77 -25.92 6.17
C CYS A 354 -6.90 -26.15 5.13
N ALA A 355 -6.89 -27.28 4.43
CA ALA A 355 -7.96 -27.61 3.49
C ALA A 355 -9.30 -27.82 4.22
N ASP A 356 -9.27 -28.54 5.35
CA ASP A 356 -10.46 -28.72 6.20
C ASP A 356 -11.00 -27.36 6.72
N CYS A 357 -10.13 -26.40 7.04
CA CYS A 357 -10.54 -25.05 7.44
C CYS A 357 -11.17 -24.28 6.27
N PHE A 358 -10.75 -24.48 5.01
CA PHE A 358 -11.46 -23.89 3.87
C PHE A 358 -12.89 -24.41 3.73
N ASP A 359 -13.09 -25.71 3.95
CA ASP A 359 -14.43 -26.31 3.93
C ASP A 359 -15.28 -25.83 5.11
N ALA A 360 -14.67 -25.63 6.28
CA ALA A 360 -15.33 -25.04 7.45
C ALA A 360 -15.71 -23.56 7.21
N SER A 361 -14.86 -22.79 6.54
CA SER A 361 -15.14 -21.40 6.14
C SER A 361 -16.37 -21.31 5.23
N ASN A 362 -16.61 -22.31 4.36
CA ASN A 362 -17.83 -22.38 3.55
C ASN A 362 -19.11 -22.57 4.40
N ARG A 363 -18.97 -23.01 5.64
CA ARG A 363 -20.09 -23.17 6.61
C ARG A 363 -20.19 -22.02 7.62
N GLY A 364 -19.32 -20.99 7.50
CA GLY A 364 -19.28 -19.85 8.41
C GLY A 364 -18.52 -20.11 9.72
N GLU A 365 -17.66 -21.14 9.75
CA GLU A 365 -16.86 -21.53 10.92
C GLU A 365 -15.42 -21.00 10.81
N ASP A 366 -15.22 -19.78 10.30
CA ASP A 366 -13.92 -19.22 9.96
C ASP A 366 -12.97 -19.21 11.16
N GLU A 367 -13.29 -18.48 12.21
CA GLU A 367 -12.42 -18.32 13.38
C GLU A 367 -12.22 -19.60 14.16
N SER A 368 -13.30 -20.31 14.46
CA SER A 368 -13.27 -21.50 15.30
C SER A 368 -12.45 -22.63 14.69
N SER A 369 -12.53 -22.82 13.37
CA SER A 369 -11.78 -23.85 12.67
C SER A 369 -10.29 -23.55 12.64
N VAL A 370 -9.89 -22.29 12.38
CA VAL A 370 -8.47 -21.89 12.38
C VAL A 370 -7.87 -21.97 13.76
N ARG A 371 -8.59 -21.53 14.81
CA ARG A 371 -8.12 -21.69 16.21
C ARG A 371 -7.94 -23.16 16.58
N ALA A 372 -8.87 -24.03 16.23
CA ALA A 372 -8.74 -25.45 16.47
C ALA A 372 -7.52 -26.06 15.74
N MET A 373 -7.25 -25.63 14.52
CA MET A 373 -6.04 -26.03 13.78
C MET A 373 -4.77 -25.61 14.50
N PHE A 374 -4.65 -24.34 14.94
CA PHE A 374 -3.49 -23.84 15.67
C PHE A 374 -3.27 -24.59 17.00
N LEU A 375 -4.35 -24.83 17.76
CA LEU A 375 -4.27 -25.61 18.99
C LEU A 375 -3.74 -27.03 18.75
N ARG A 376 -4.22 -27.72 17.72
CA ARG A 376 -3.75 -29.08 17.39
C ARG A 376 -2.29 -29.09 16.92
N ALA A 377 -1.91 -28.10 16.11
CA ALA A 377 -0.58 -28.00 15.51
C ALA A 377 0.49 -27.61 16.52
N LEU A 378 0.18 -26.72 17.45
CA LEU A 378 1.12 -26.07 18.34
C LEU A 378 1.05 -26.60 19.78
N ALA A 379 0.01 -27.37 20.14
CA ALA A 379 -0.02 -28.07 21.42
C ALA A 379 1.21 -28.97 21.55
N VAL A 380 1.99 -28.75 22.60
CA VAL A 380 3.19 -29.50 22.86
C VAL A 380 2.81 -30.99 23.02
N ARG A 381 3.20 -31.80 22.05
CA ARG A 381 3.23 -33.26 22.27
C ARG A 381 4.36 -33.51 23.27
N ARG A 382 3.99 -33.76 24.53
CA ARG A 382 4.90 -34.26 25.55
C ARG A 382 5.43 -35.65 25.17
#